data_844596b46cbb6dd63fca4e279c316c32
#
_entry.id   844596b46cbb6dd63fca4e279c316c32
#
_cell.length_a   1.000
_cell.length_b   1.000
_cell.length_c   1.000
_cell.angle_alpha   90.00
_cell.angle_beta   90.00
_cell.angle_gamma   90.00
#
_symmetry.space_group_name_H-M   'P 1'
#
loop_
_entity.id
_entity.type
_entity.pdbx_description
1 polymer ?
#
loop_
_entity_poly.entity_id
_entity_poly.type
_entity_poly.pdbx_seq_one_letter_code
_entity_poly.pdbx_strand_id
1 'polypeptide(L)'
;MKKKILIAAVLAFLAVLTLVSCSKDKPAESGDLGDSVMVQIEMQNGGIIKLELYPKAAPITVENFVNLVNEGFYDGLIFHRVIKDFMIQGGDPEGTGMGGSDTKIKGEFKQNGWDNPISHVRGVISMARSRSMDSASSQFFICHGDATYLDGQYAAFGKVTEGMDVVDEIASVPTDKNDRPVED
;
A
#
# COMPACT_ATOMS: atom_id res chain seq x y z
N MET A 1 4.24 -23.22 17.60
CA MET A 1 4.29 -23.93 16.29
C MET A 1 4.12 -22.86 15.21
N LYS A 2 5.21 -22.52 14.52
CA LYS A 2 5.19 -21.44 13.50
C LYS A 2 4.52 -21.96 12.23
N LYS A 3 3.34 -21.46 11.88
CA LYS A 3 2.67 -21.73 10.60
C LYS A 3 3.19 -20.75 9.56
N LYS A 4 3.83 -21.27 8.52
CA LYS A 4 4.23 -20.51 7.33
C LYS A 4 2.97 -20.26 6.48
N ILE A 5 2.70 -19.01 6.15
CA ILE A 5 1.64 -18.61 5.22
C ILE A 5 2.22 -18.66 3.81
N LEU A 6 1.59 -19.42 2.93
CA LEU A 6 1.98 -19.58 1.53
C LEU A 6 1.02 -18.74 0.68
N ILE A 7 1.52 -17.70 0.05
CA ILE A 7 0.76 -16.91 -0.93
C ILE A 7 0.93 -17.55 -2.30
N ALA A 8 -0.15 -18.08 -2.88
CA ALA A 8 -0.16 -18.64 -4.22
C ALA A 8 -0.62 -17.58 -5.23
N ALA A 9 0.29 -17.14 -6.09
CA ALA A 9 -0.05 -16.37 -7.28
C ALA A 9 -0.41 -17.35 -8.42
N VAL A 10 -1.63 -17.29 -8.92
CA VAL A 10 -2.05 -18.07 -10.09
C VAL A 10 -1.67 -17.31 -11.36
N LEU A 11 -0.56 -17.71 -11.99
CA LEU A 11 -0.13 -17.28 -13.32
C LEU A 11 -0.51 -18.36 -14.34
N ALA A 12 -1.37 -18.00 -15.29
CA ALA A 12 -1.61 -18.83 -16.48
C ALA A 12 -0.42 -18.71 -17.43
N PHE A 13 0.31 -19.81 -17.62
CA PHE A 13 1.48 -19.89 -18.51
C PHE A 13 1.03 -20.31 -19.91
N LEU A 14 1.34 -19.48 -20.91
CA LEU A 14 1.44 -19.93 -22.30
C LEU A 14 2.93 -19.92 -22.68
N ALA A 15 3.50 -21.09 -22.90
CA ALA A 15 4.90 -21.30 -23.23
C ALA A 15 5.18 -20.96 -24.70
N VAL A 16 6.13 -20.06 -24.97
CA VAL A 16 6.86 -19.99 -26.24
C VAL A 16 8.35 -19.98 -25.95
N LEU A 17 9.04 -20.96 -26.49
CA LEU A 17 10.47 -21.22 -26.40
C LEU A 17 11.23 -20.28 -27.35
N THR A 18 12.16 -19.44 -26.88
CA THR A 18 13.27 -18.91 -27.71
C THR A 18 14.51 -18.61 -26.88
N LEU A 19 15.56 -19.13 -27.32
CA LEU A 19 17.02 -19.03 -27.21
C LEU A 19 17.65 -17.93 -26.33
N VAL A 20 18.54 -18.39 -25.47
CA VAL A 20 19.49 -17.66 -24.61
C VAL A 20 20.47 -16.84 -25.45
N SER A 21 20.58 -15.55 -25.13
CA SER A 21 21.78 -14.74 -25.42
C SER A 21 22.13 -13.92 -24.18
N CYS A 22 23.31 -14.15 -23.64
CA CYS A 22 23.92 -13.36 -22.56
C CYS A 22 24.22 -11.94 -23.05
N SER A 23 23.72 -10.93 -22.38
CA SER A 23 24.39 -9.62 -22.33
C SER A 23 24.01 -8.83 -21.05
N LYS A 24 25.00 -8.15 -20.54
CA LYS A 24 25.20 -7.45 -19.30
C LYS A 24 24.14 -6.41 -18.96
N ASP A 25 23.83 -6.33 -17.66
CA ASP A 25 23.34 -5.19 -16.89
C ASP A 25 22.47 -4.14 -17.63
N LYS A 26 21.17 -4.40 -17.69
CA LYS A 26 20.14 -3.37 -17.86
C LYS A 26 19.40 -3.20 -16.52
N PRO A 27 19.06 -1.94 -16.15
CA PRO A 27 18.10 -1.72 -15.07
C PRO A 27 16.81 -2.46 -15.39
N ALA A 28 16.16 -3.04 -14.38
CA ALA A 28 14.89 -3.73 -14.53
C ALA A 28 13.93 -2.81 -15.31
N GLU A 29 13.44 -3.28 -16.46
CA GLU A 29 12.35 -2.62 -17.17
C GLU A 29 11.14 -2.61 -16.23
N SER A 30 10.59 -1.42 -15.96
CA SER A 30 9.31 -1.28 -15.30
C SER A 30 8.29 -2.05 -16.14
N GLY A 31 7.85 -3.21 -15.65
CA GLY A 31 6.82 -4.00 -16.32
C GLY A 31 5.56 -3.15 -16.45
N ASP A 32 4.94 -3.15 -17.62
CA ASP A 32 3.62 -2.56 -17.78
C ASP A 32 2.65 -3.28 -16.83
N LEU A 33 2.32 -2.63 -15.71
CA LEU A 33 1.42 -3.15 -14.68
C LEU A 33 -0.06 -3.18 -15.14
N GLY A 34 -0.33 -2.80 -16.40
CA GLY A 34 -1.68 -2.79 -16.96
C GLY A 34 -2.56 -1.67 -16.41
N ASP A 35 -3.88 -1.85 -16.49
CA ASP A 35 -4.86 -0.83 -16.07
C ASP A 35 -5.10 -0.83 -14.57
N SER A 36 -5.01 -1.98 -13.90
CA SER A 36 -5.11 -2.13 -12.44
C SER A 36 -4.36 -3.36 -11.94
N VAL A 37 -3.98 -3.34 -10.66
CA VAL A 37 -3.34 -4.45 -9.96
C VAL A 37 -4.16 -4.81 -8.74
N MET A 38 -4.48 -6.10 -8.57
CA MET A 38 -5.19 -6.60 -7.40
C MET A 38 -4.19 -7.08 -6.35
N VAL A 39 -4.35 -6.62 -5.11
CA VAL A 39 -3.61 -7.12 -3.95
C VAL A 39 -4.58 -7.39 -2.80
N GLN A 40 -4.14 -8.20 -1.82
CA GLN A 40 -4.93 -8.43 -0.61
C GLN A 40 -4.06 -8.33 0.63
N ILE A 41 -4.64 -7.78 1.69
CA ILE A 41 -4.09 -7.79 3.04
C ILE A 41 -4.85 -8.87 3.82
N GLU A 42 -4.13 -9.82 4.38
CA GLU A 42 -4.70 -10.87 5.24
C GLU A 42 -4.30 -10.57 6.69
N MET A 43 -5.31 -10.37 7.53
CA MET A 43 -5.12 -10.12 8.95
C MET A 43 -4.89 -11.42 9.71
N GLN A 44 -4.21 -11.35 10.86
CA GLN A 44 -3.90 -12.52 11.68
C GLN A 44 -5.16 -13.29 12.13
N ASN A 45 -6.29 -12.61 12.30
CA ASN A 45 -7.59 -13.20 12.63
C ASN A 45 -8.33 -13.81 11.44
N GLY A 46 -7.74 -13.74 10.23
CA GLY A 46 -8.33 -14.24 8.98
C GLY A 46 -9.20 -13.22 8.22
N GLY A 47 -9.31 -12.00 8.71
CA GLY A 47 -9.96 -10.90 7.99
C GLY A 47 -9.18 -10.58 6.70
N ILE A 48 -9.88 -10.29 5.60
CA ILE A 48 -9.27 -10.02 4.30
C ILE A 48 -9.74 -8.65 3.79
N ILE A 49 -8.77 -7.82 3.39
CA ILE A 49 -9.01 -6.55 2.69
C ILE A 49 -8.45 -6.69 1.28
N LYS A 50 -9.31 -6.60 0.24
CA LYS A 50 -8.87 -6.62 -1.15
C LYS A 50 -8.79 -5.20 -1.70
N LEU A 51 -7.72 -4.94 -2.42
CA LEU A 51 -7.39 -3.64 -2.98
C LEU A 51 -7.24 -3.73 -4.50
N GLU A 52 -7.78 -2.76 -5.19
CA GLU A 52 -7.48 -2.48 -6.59
C GLU A 52 -6.58 -1.24 -6.66
N LEU A 53 -5.36 -1.42 -7.18
CA LEU A 53 -4.36 -0.37 -7.34
C LEU A 53 -4.39 0.19 -8.76
N TYR A 54 -4.12 1.48 -8.93
CA TYR A 54 -4.24 2.22 -10.19
C TYR A 54 -2.90 2.75 -10.69
N PRO A 55 -2.12 1.94 -11.45
CA PRO A 55 -0.81 2.34 -11.99
C PRO A 55 -0.86 3.60 -12.85
N LYS A 56 -1.97 3.85 -13.55
CA LYS A 56 -2.14 5.06 -14.37
C LYS A 56 -2.24 6.34 -13.56
N ALA A 57 -2.75 6.27 -12.33
CA ALA A 57 -2.86 7.43 -11.45
C ALA A 57 -1.56 7.71 -10.68
N ALA A 58 -0.87 6.65 -10.25
CA ALA A 58 0.33 6.75 -9.43
C ALA A 58 1.32 5.59 -9.75
N PRO A 59 1.98 5.60 -10.92
CA PRO A 59 2.81 4.49 -11.38
C PRO A 59 3.99 4.17 -10.45
N ILE A 60 4.73 5.18 -10.00
CA ILE A 60 5.88 4.99 -9.11
C ILE A 60 5.42 4.42 -7.75
N THR A 61 4.30 4.91 -7.24
CA THR A 61 3.73 4.47 -5.97
C THR A 61 3.25 3.02 -6.05
N VAL A 62 2.51 2.66 -7.10
CA VAL A 62 2.02 1.30 -7.29
C VAL A 62 3.17 0.33 -7.49
N GLU A 63 4.17 0.66 -8.33
CA GLU A 63 5.35 -0.18 -8.54
C GLU A 63 6.10 -0.42 -7.23
N ASN A 64 6.38 0.62 -6.44
CA ASN A 64 7.04 0.49 -5.15
C ASN A 64 6.24 -0.39 -4.19
N PHE A 65 4.93 -0.15 -4.07
CA PHE A 65 4.07 -0.93 -3.18
C PHE A 65 4.03 -2.40 -3.58
N VAL A 66 3.87 -2.72 -4.86
CA VAL A 66 3.83 -4.09 -5.38
C VAL A 66 5.18 -4.80 -5.19
N ASN A 67 6.30 -4.11 -5.40
CA ASN A 67 7.62 -4.67 -5.14
C ASN A 67 7.79 -5.05 -3.67
N LEU A 68 7.42 -4.16 -2.74
CA LEU A 68 7.45 -4.44 -1.29
C LEU A 68 6.52 -5.60 -0.91
N VAL A 69 5.33 -5.72 -1.52
CA VAL A 69 4.43 -6.87 -1.33
C VAL A 69 5.10 -8.16 -1.80
N ASN A 70 5.71 -8.17 -2.99
CA ASN A 70 6.37 -9.35 -3.55
C ASN A 70 7.62 -9.77 -2.74
N GLU A 71 8.29 -8.83 -2.10
CA GLU A 71 9.43 -9.09 -1.19
C GLU A 71 8.99 -9.59 0.19
N GLY A 72 7.67 -9.62 0.49
CA GLY A 72 7.14 -9.97 1.80
C GLY A 72 7.43 -8.90 2.88
N PHE A 73 7.73 -7.66 2.47
CA PHE A 73 8.09 -6.57 3.38
C PHE A 73 6.99 -6.29 4.41
N TYR A 74 5.73 -6.41 4.01
CA TYR A 74 4.59 -6.12 4.87
C TYR A 74 4.17 -7.26 5.79
N ASP A 75 4.79 -8.45 5.67
CA ASP A 75 4.42 -9.62 6.45
C ASP A 75 4.71 -9.41 7.95
N GLY A 76 3.67 -9.58 8.78
CA GLY A 76 3.77 -9.41 10.23
C GLY A 76 3.76 -7.96 10.71
N LEU A 77 3.57 -6.98 9.83
CA LEU A 77 3.41 -5.58 10.23
C LEU A 77 1.99 -5.31 10.76
N ILE A 78 1.87 -4.21 11.50
CA ILE A 78 0.64 -3.80 12.18
C ILE A 78 0.09 -2.49 11.61
N PHE A 79 -1.18 -2.21 11.86
CA PHE A 79 -1.73 -0.87 11.74
C PHE A 79 -1.40 -0.08 13.02
N HIS A 80 -0.28 0.63 13.01
CA HIS A 80 0.30 1.31 14.17
C HIS A 80 -0.40 2.63 14.56
N ARG A 81 -1.26 3.16 13.67
CA ARG A 81 -2.04 4.38 13.93
C ARG A 81 -3.44 4.23 13.36
N VAL A 82 -4.44 4.43 14.21
CA VAL A 82 -5.86 4.25 13.88
C VAL A 82 -6.66 5.42 14.40
N ILE A 83 -7.37 6.10 13.48
CA ILE A 83 -8.29 7.19 13.84
C ILE A 83 -9.65 6.90 13.19
N LYS A 84 -10.62 6.62 14.05
CA LYS A 84 -12.01 6.40 13.61
C LYS A 84 -12.51 7.61 12.81
N ASP A 85 -13.29 7.34 11.76
CA ASP A 85 -13.83 8.32 10.82
C ASP A 85 -12.78 9.11 10.02
N PHE A 86 -11.51 8.68 10.08
CA PHE A 86 -10.43 9.24 9.28
C PHE A 86 -9.67 8.15 8.51
N MET A 87 -8.77 7.39 9.17
CA MET A 87 -7.94 6.38 8.47
C MET A 87 -7.36 5.34 9.42
N ILE A 88 -6.91 4.22 8.84
CA ILE A 88 -6.00 3.26 9.45
C ILE A 88 -4.66 3.30 8.71
N GLN A 89 -3.53 3.39 9.43
CA GLN A 89 -2.19 3.54 8.87
C GLN A 89 -1.28 2.40 9.30
N GLY A 90 -0.60 1.81 8.32
CA GLY A 90 0.35 0.71 8.50
C GLY A 90 1.59 0.85 7.62
N GLY A 91 2.35 -0.25 7.45
CA GLY A 91 3.50 -0.31 6.56
C GLY A 91 4.80 0.21 7.17
N ASP A 92 4.86 0.37 8.49
CA ASP A 92 6.07 0.70 9.24
C ASP A 92 6.66 -0.56 9.87
N PRO A 93 7.88 -1.00 9.47
CA PRO A 93 8.51 -2.20 10.04
C PRO A 93 8.84 -2.06 11.53
N GLU A 94 8.97 -0.83 12.05
CA GLU A 94 9.20 -0.56 13.47
C GLU A 94 7.90 -0.43 14.27
N GLY A 95 6.75 -0.27 13.60
CA GLY A 95 5.46 -0.04 14.24
C GLY A 95 5.37 1.25 15.07
N THR A 96 6.28 2.19 14.87
CA THR A 96 6.40 3.44 15.65
C THR A 96 5.82 4.67 14.93
N GLY A 97 5.57 4.55 13.63
CA GLY A 97 5.24 5.64 12.71
C GLY A 97 6.47 6.39 12.17
N MET A 98 7.68 6.00 12.57
CA MET A 98 8.94 6.66 12.18
C MET A 98 9.77 5.85 11.20
N GLY A 99 9.53 4.55 11.11
CA GLY A 99 10.21 3.62 10.20
C GLY A 99 9.67 3.66 8.78
N GLY A 100 10.25 2.81 7.93
CA GLY A 100 9.86 2.65 6.54
C GLY A 100 10.87 1.81 5.78
N SER A 101 10.65 1.60 4.47
CA SER A 101 11.66 0.98 3.62
C SER A 101 12.80 1.96 3.33
N ASP A 102 13.95 1.43 2.90
CA ASP A 102 15.16 2.21 2.60
C ASP A 102 14.95 3.16 1.40
N THR A 103 14.11 2.75 0.45
CA THR A 103 13.85 3.50 -0.77
C THR A 103 12.75 4.53 -0.55
N LYS A 104 13.05 5.79 -0.83
CA LYS A 104 12.05 6.87 -0.88
C LYS A 104 11.64 7.11 -2.31
N ILE A 105 10.36 7.42 -2.51
CA ILE A 105 9.76 7.63 -3.81
C ILE A 105 9.27 9.06 -3.98
N LYS A 106 9.20 9.50 -5.24
CA LYS A 106 8.59 10.78 -5.61
C LYS A 106 7.09 10.76 -5.27
N GLY A 107 6.61 11.83 -4.65
CA GLY A 107 5.19 11.99 -4.35
C GLY A 107 4.37 12.31 -5.59
N GLU A 108 3.42 11.45 -5.94
CA GLU A 108 2.56 11.57 -7.12
C GLU A 108 1.22 12.24 -6.76
N PHE A 109 1.28 13.57 -6.52
CA PHE A 109 0.13 14.40 -6.19
C PHE A 109 0.31 15.85 -6.68
N LYS A 110 -0.78 16.60 -6.77
CA LYS A 110 -0.86 17.91 -7.44
C LYS A 110 0.15 18.94 -6.91
N GLN A 111 0.35 19.06 -5.60
CA GLN A 111 1.33 20.00 -5.02
C GLN A 111 2.78 19.67 -5.40
N ASN A 112 3.05 18.44 -5.81
CA ASN A 112 4.35 17.96 -6.28
C ASN A 112 4.44 17.87 -7.83
N GLY A 113 3.49 18.49 -8.54
CA GLY A 113 3.47 18.59 -9.99
C GLY A 113 2.97 17.34 -10.72
N TRP A 114 2.23 16.46 -10.04
CA TRP A 114 1.62 15.26 -10.61
C TRP A 114 0.10 15.35 -10.60
N ASP A 115 -0.54 15.10 -11.75
CA ASP A 115 -2.00 15.11 -11.85
C ASP A 115 -2.58 13.75 -11.41
N ASN A 116 -2.85 13.63 -10.12
CA ASN A 116 -3.50 12.46 -9.53
C ASN A 116 -4.99 12.76 -9.32
N PRO A 117 -5.89 12.08 -10.05
CA PRO A 117 -7.32 12.39 -10.03
C PRO A 117 -8.07 11.74 -8.87
N ILE A 118 -7.42 10.90 -8.05
CA ILE A 118 -8.09 10.13 -7.01
C ILE A 118 -8.38 11.02 -5.80
N SER A 119 -9.66 11.15 -5.44
CA SER A 119 -10.08 11.84 -4.23
C SER A 119 -10.05 10.90 -3.03
N HIS A 120 -9.60 11.39 -1.87
CA HIS A 120 -9.49 10.63 -0.62
C HIS A 120 -10.86 10.45 0.03
N VAL A 121 -11.68 9.59 -0.57
CA VAL A 121 -12.96 9.16 0.00
C VAL A 121 -12.79 7.83 0.73
N ARG A 122 -13.79 7.43 1.52
CA ARG A 122 -13.79 6.14 2.22
C ARG A 122 -13.38 4.98 1.31
N GLY A 123 -12.45 4.16 1.79
CA GLY A 123 -11.88 3.00 1.11
C GLY A 123 -10.66 3.29 0.23
N VAL A 124 -10.30 4.55 -0.03
CA VAL A 124 -9.10 4.89 -0.80
C VAL A 124 -7.84 4.57 0.00
N ILE A 125 -6.85 3.95 -0.65
CA ILE A 125 -5.50 3.75 -0.13
C ILE A 125 -4.57 4.83 -0.67
N SER A 126 -3.72 5.40 0.20
CA SER A 126 -2.79 6.48 -0.12
C SER A 126 -1.48 6.34 0.65
N MET A 127 -0.38 6.88 0.11
CA MET A 127 0.92 6.84 0.78
C MET A 127 1.01 7.87 1.91
N ALA A 128 1.47 7.41 3.06
CA ALA A 128 1.92 8.31 4.12
C ALA A 128 3.29 8.91 3.77
N ARG A 129 3.58 10.10 4.29
CA ARG A 129 4.85 10.81 4.10
C ARG A 129 5.19 11.74 5.25
N SER A 130 6.44 12.15 5.34
CA SER A 130 6.88 13.23 6.21
C SER A 130 6.59 14.61 5.58
N ARG A 131 7.21 15.68 6.07
CA ARG A 131 7.06 17.02 5.48
C ARG A 131 7.56 17.13 4.06
N SER A 132 8.64 16.41 3.72
CA SER A 132 9.16 16.39 2.35
C SER A 132 8.16 15.72 1.42
N MET A 133 7.94 16.29 0.25
CA MET A 133 7.00 15.75 -0.74
C MET A 133 7.47 14.40 -1.31
N ASP A 134 8.78 14.17 -1.37
CA ASP A 134 9.43 12.96 -1.88
C ASP A 134 10.00 12.11 -0.73
N SER A 135 9.21 11.89 0.32
CA SER A 135 9.62 11.14 1.50
C SER A 135 8.78 9.89 1.78
N ALA A 136 7.79 9.61 0.94
CA ALA A 136 7.05 8.35 1.03
C ALA A 136 7.99 7.17 0.77
N SER A 137 7.77 6.05 1.46
CA SER A 137 8.55 4.82 1.29
C SER A 137 7.65 3.57 1.32
N SER A 138 7.31 3.06 2.50
CA SER A 138 6.46 1.88 2.67
C SER A 138 5.16 2.16 3.43
N GLN A 139 5.10 3.23 4.25
CA GLN A 139 3.90 3.51 5.03
C GLN A 139 2.74 3.96 4.14
N PHE A 140 1.57 3.39 4.39
CA PHE A 140 0.32 3.72 3.71
C PHE A 140 -0.82 3.89 4.70
N PHE A 141 -1.92 4.47 4.24
CA PHE A 141 -3.17 4.52 5.01
C PHE A 141 -4.37 4.19 4.13
N ILE A 142 -5.40 3.63 4.73
CA ILE A 142 -6.70 3.39 4.12
C ILE A 142 -7.71 4.34 4.76
N CYS A 143 -8.41 5.13 3.96
CA CYS A 143 -9.43 6.06 4.44
C CYS A 143 -10.62 5.29 5.01
N HIS A 144 -10.88 5.44 6.31
CA HIS A 144 -12.08 4.93 6.96
C HIS A 144 -13.27 5.87 6.75
N GLY A 145 -13.04 7.18 6.69
CA GLY A 145 -14.00 8.23 6.32
C GLY A 145 -13.49 9.08 5.16
N ASP A 146 -14.31 10.01 4.69
CA ASP A 146 -13.94 10.94 3.65
C ASP A 146 -12.92 11.97 4.18
N ALA A 147 -11.79 12.09 3.49
CA ALA A 147 -10.67 12.96 3.83
C ALA A 147 -10.21 13.81 2.63
N THR A 148 -11.18 14.36 1.88
CA THR A 148 -10.93 15.12 0.64
C THR A 148 -10.00 16.33 0.81
N TYR A 149 -9.81 16.80 2.04
CA TYR A 149 -8.81 17.83 2.36
C TYR A 149 -7.35 17.37 2.14
N LEU A 150 -7.11 16.06 1.94
CA LEU A 150 -5.81 15.49 1.57
C LEU A 150 -5.57 15.50 0.05
N ASP A 151 -6.61 15.78 -0.76
CA ASP A 151 -6.51 15.77 -2.22
C ASP A 151 -5.43 16.75 -2.69
N GLY A 152 -4.61 16.27 -3.63
CA GLY A 152 -3.49 17.03 -4.14
C GLY A 152 -2.29 17.18 -3.20
N GLN A 153 -2.31 16.56 -2.01
CA GLN A 153 -1.24 16.62 -1.02
C GLN A 153 -0.62 15.26 -0.70
N TYR A 154 -1.33 14.17 -1.01
CA TYR A 154 -0.90 12.79 -0.80
C TYR A 154 -1.15 11.97 -2.05
N ALA A 155 -0.34 10.92 -2.26
CA ALA A 155 -0.42 10.04 -3.42
C ALA A 155 -1.44 8.92 -3.15
N ALA A 156 -2.71 9.16 -3.49
CA ALA A 156 -3.72 8.12 -3.55
C ALA A 156 -3.40 7.19 -4.75
N PHE A 157 -3.47 5.87 -4.55
CA PHE A 157 -3.03 4.94 -5.58
C PHE A 157 -3.92 3.71 -5.78
N GLY A 158 -5.07 3.64 -5.09
CA GLY A 158 -6.02 2.55 -5.21
C GLY A 158 -7.20 2.69 -4.28
N LYS A 159 -8.00 1.64 -4.21
CA LYS A 159 -9.15 1.56 -3.28
C LYS A 159 -9.41 0.13 -2.81
N VAL A 160 -10.07 0.00 -1.68
CA VAL A 160 -10.66 -1.24 -1.19
C VAL A 160 -11.83 -1.64 -2.08
N THR A 161 -11.84 -2.89 -2.55
CA THR A 161 -12.94 -3.49 -3.32
C THR A 161 -13.79 -4.45 -2.50
N GLU A 162 -13.16 -5.13 -1.51
CA GLU A 162 -13.81 -6.01 -0.56
C GLU A 162 -13.13 -5.88 0.81
N GLY A 163 -13.85 -6.09 1.92
CA GLY A 163 -13.29 -6.09 3.27
C GLY A 163 -13.30 -4.71 3.95
N MET A 164 -14.19 -3.80 3.55
CA MET A 164 -14.39 -2.54 4.29
C MET A 164 -14.94 -2.75 5.71
N ASP A 165 -15.62 -3.85 5.97
CA ASP A 165 -16.02 -4.30 7.31
C ASP A 165 -14.80 -4.64 8.19
N VAL A 166 -13.75 -5.24 7.63
CA VAL A 166 -12.47 -5.48 8.32
C VAL A 166 -11.78 -4.14 8.64
N VAL A 167 -11.82 -3.17 7.72
CA VAL A 167 -11.32 -1.81 7.98
C VAL A 167 -12.09 -1.14 9.12
N ASP A 168 -13.42 -1.33 9.17
CA ASP A 168 -14.28 -0.79 10.24
C ASP A 168 -13.97 -1.44 11.60
N GLU A 169 -13.71 -2.75 11.61
CA GLU A 169 -13.30 -3.47 12.81
C GLU A 169 -11.99 -2.89 13.35
N ILE A 170 -10.96 -2.74 12.50
CA ILE A 170 -9.68 -2.14 12.87
C ILE A 170 -9.88 -0.70 13.35
N ALA A 171 -10.69 0.11 12.63
CA ALA A 171 -10.94 1.49 12.99
C ALA A 171 -11.73 1.67 14.31
N SER A 172 -12.26 0.59 14.86
CA SER A 172 -13.08 0.59 16.08
C SER A 172 -12.33 0.09 17.32
N VAL A 173 -11.06 -0.34 17.18
CA VAL A 173 -10.26 -0.79 18.33
C VAL A 173 -9.95 0.35 19.29
N PRO A 174 -9.80 0.09 20.59
CA PRO A 174 -9.31 1.09 21.53
C PRO A 174 -7.91 1.56 21.19
N THR A 175 -7.69 2.87 21.22
CA THR A 175 -6.37 3.48 20.96
C THR A 175 -5.87 4.28 22.17
N ASP A 176 -4.57 4.45 22.24
CA ASP A 176 -3.93 5.32 23.22
C ASP A 176 -4.02 6.83 22.78
N LYS A 177 -3.43 7.72 23.58
CA LYS A 177 -3.39 9.17 23.31
C LYS A 177 -2.65 9.57 22.03
N ASN A 178 -1.92 8.64 21.40
CA ASN A 178 -1.16 8.84 20.16
C ASN A 178 -1.84 8.11 18.99
N ASP A 179 -3.11 7.75 19.11
CA ASP A 179 -3.89 7.00 18.10
C ASP A 179 -3.34 5.58 17.83
N ARG A 180 -2.49 5.03 18.72
CA ARG A 180 -1.97 3.67 18.57
C ARG A 180 -2.95 2.67 19.17
N PRO A 181 -3.30 1.56 18.48
CA PRO A 181 -4.06 0.47 19.05
C PRO A 181 -3.43 -0.04 20.36
N VAL A 182 -4.28 -0.31 21.37
CA VAL A 182 -3.85 -0.83 22.68
C VAL A 182 -3.37 -2.29 22.57
N GLU A 183 -3.96 -3.02 21.61
CA GLU A 183 -3.58 -4.40 21.25
C GLU A 183 -3.28 -4.42 19.74
N ASP A 184 -2.24 -5.16 19.35
CA ASP A 184 -1.80 -5.29 17.95
C ASP A 184 -2.62 -6.34 17.19
#